data_b46bc73019f070f0d058dd19aaf4c814
#
_entry.id   b46bc73019f070f0d058dd19aaf4c814
#
_cell.length_a   1.000
_cell.length_b   1.000
_cell.length_c   1.000
_cell.angle_alpha   90.00
_cell.angle_beta   90.00
_cell.angle_gamma   90.00
#
_symmetry.space_group_name_H-M   'P 1'
#
loop_
_entity.id
_entity.type
_entity.pdbx_description
1 polymer ?
#
loop_
_entity_poly.entity_id
_entity_poly.type
_entity_poly.pdbx_seq_one_letter_code
_entity_poly.pdbx_strand_id
1 'polypeptide(L)'
;MMKNQGLMKIGDFARAADTNLRTLRYYEELGLLEPSKRSEGGFRYFRMVDLHRVRMIQNLQGLGMSLEEIGELISHRKVKGDHSATMTQVKQSLNRQAHLIEERQDQLADLHTAIDEALLKLKTCVTCEHTPCEDNNWCEPCGLTERSLPRALSALF
;
A
#
# COMPACT_ATOMS: atom_id res chain seq x y z
N MET A 1 14.52 -29.07 33.30
CA MET A 1 13.57 -27.94 33.28
C MET A 1 14.05 -26.88 32.31
N MET A 2 13.69 -26.96 31.03
CA MET A 2 14.02 -25.92 30.06
C MET A 2 13.10 -24.75 30.29
N LYS A 3 13.68 -23.64 30.72
CA LYS A 3 12.98 -22.35 30.98
C LYS A 3 12.25 -21.89 29.72
N ASN A 4 10.97 -21.57 29.88
CA ASN A 4 10.06 -21.01 28.89
C ASN A 4 10.49 -19.57 28.49
N GLN A 5 11.75 -19.41 28.08
CA GLN A 5 12.36 -18.12 27.78
C GLN A 5 11.92 -17.68 26.40
N GLY A 6 11.01 -16.68 26.37
CA GLY A 6 10.74 -15.90 25.17
C GLY A 6 9.53 -16.34 24.34
N LEU A 7 8.65 -17.21 24.83
CA LEU A 7 7.39 -17.54 24.16
C LEU A 7 6.27 -16.59 24.59
N MET A 8 5.61 -15.96 23.63
CA MET A 8 4.45 -15.09 23.84
C MET A 8 3.17 -15.78 23.34
N LYS A 9 2.07 -15.63 24.08
CA LYS A 9 0.74 -16.01 23.59
C LYS A 9 0.36 -15.11 22.41
N ILE A 10 -0.48 -15.63 21.50
CA ILE A 10 -0.88 -14.89 20.30
C ILE A 10 -1.42 -13.48 20.58
N GLY A 11 -2.13 -13.27 21.70
CA GLY A 11 -2.66 -11.95 22.07
C GLY A 11 -1.56 -10.96 22.47
N ASP A 12 -0.56 -11.41 23.23
CA ASP A 12 0.59 -10.57 23.62
C ASP A 12 1.50 -10.31 22.40
N PHE A 13 1.65 -11.32 21.55
CA PHE A 13 2.40 -11.22 20.31
C PHE A 13 1.75 -10.23 19.34
N ALA A 14 0.41 -10.23 19.21
CA ALA A 14 -0.31 -9.28 18.38
C ALA A 14 -0.08 -7.83 18.84
N ARG A 15 -0.15 -7.58 20.14
CA ARG A 15 0.16 -6.27 20.72
C ARG A 15 1.59 -5.84 20.48
N ALA A 16 2.56 -6.75 20.66
CA ALA A 16 3.97 -6.47 20.41
C ALA A 16 4.31 -6.22 18.93
N ALA A 17 3.52 -6.78 18.01
CA ALA A 17 3.66 -6.61 16.57
C ALA A 17 2.83 -5.45 16.01
N ASP A 18 2.13 -4.69 16.86
CA ASP A 18 1.18 -3.64 16.46
C ASP A 18 0.20 -4.13 15.39
N THR A 19 -0.45 -5.27 15.68
CA THR A 19 -1.39 -5.91 14.76
C THR A 19 -2.52 -6.61 15.52
N ASN A 20 -3.43 -7.25 14.80
CA ASN A 20 -4.56 -7.97 15.38
C ASN A 20 -4.45 -9.49 15.18
N LEU A 21 -5.27 -10.23 15.92
CA LEU A 21 -5.30 -11.69 15.87
C LEU A 21 -5.71 -12.24 14.49
N ARG A 22 -6.56 -11.51 13.77
CA ARG A 22 -7.03 -11.92 12.44
C ARG A 22 -5.88 -11.87 11.43
N THR A 23 -5.10 -10.80 11.44
CA THR A 23 -3.92 -10.64 10.58
C THR A 23 -2.88 -11.73 10.84
N LEU A 24 -2.59 -12.03 12.11
CA LEU A 24 -1.64 -13.09 12.46
C LEU A 24 -2.10 -14.47 11.99
N ARG A 25 -3.40 -14.77 12.10
CA ARG A 25 -3.98 -16.02 11.59
C ARG A 25 -3.89 -16.09 10.07
N TYR A 26 -4.15 -14.97 9.40
CA TYR A 26 -4.03 -14.89 7.95
C TYR A 26 -2.59 -15.08 7.47
N TYR A 27 -1.61 -14.52 8.17
CA TYR A 27 -0.20 -14.79 7.89
C TYR A 27 0.16 -16.28 8.12
N GLU A 28 -0.45 -16.93 9.12
CA GLU A 28 -0.28 -18.35 9.35
C GLU A 28 -0.89 -19.18 8.20
N GLU A 29 -2.09 -18.86 7.74
CA GLU A 29 -2.78 -19.51 6.61
C GLU A 29 -1.97 -19.41 5.31
N LEU A 30 -1.32 -18.27 5.08
CA LEU A 30 -0.43 -18.06 3.94
C LEU A 30 0.99 -18.65 4.13
N GLY A 31 1.27 -19.30 5.25
CA GLY A 31 2.62 -19.85 5.55
C GLY A 31 3.70 -18.80 5.77
N LEU A 32 3.32 -17.53 5.91
CA LEU A 32 4.23 -16.41 6.20
C LEU A 32 4.71 -16.42 7.64
N LEU A 33 3.91 -16.96 8.56
CA LEU A 33 4.17 -17.07 9.98
C LEU A 33 3.79 -18.46 10.46
N GLU A 34 4.62 -19.05 11.32
CA GLU A 34 4.35 -20.35 11.94
C GLU A 34 4.48 -20.22 13.47
N PRO A 35 3.50 -20.71 14.26
CA PRO A 35 3.65 -20.72 15.70
C PRO A 35 4.78 -21.65 16.10
N SER A 36 5.64 -21.21 16.99
CA SER A 36 6.78 -22.01 17.48
C SER A 36 6.33 -23.19 18.33
N LYS A 37 5.14 -23.08 18.95
CA LYS A 37 4.53 -24.15 19.73
C LYS A 37 3.01 -23.97 19.78
N ARG A 38 2.28 -25.09 19.85
CA ARG A 38 0.87 -25.13 20.27
C ARG A 38 0.76 -25.88 21.58
N SER A 39 -0.08 -25.40 22.52
CA SER A 39 -0.41 -26.16 23.72
C SER A 39 -1.35 -27.32 23.42
N GLU A 40 -1.56 -28.21 24.38
CA GLU A 40 -2.57 -29.27 24.30
C GLU A 40 -3.98 -28.72 24.03
N GLY A 41 -4.30 -27.53 24.55
CA GLY A 41 -5.54 -26.79 24.28
C GLY A 41 -5.54 -25.97 22.97
N GLY A 42 -4.57 -26.17 22.07
CA GLY A 42 -4.51 -25.50 20.76
C GLY A 42 -4.05 -24.05 20.78
N PHE A 43 -3.63 -23.50 21.92
CA PHE A 43 -3.13 -22.13 22.00
C PHE A 43 -1.79 -21.96 21.29
N ARG A 44 -1.66 -20.88 20.51
CA ARG A 44 -0.48 -20.54 19.70
C ARG A 44 0.52 -19.74 20.52
N TYR A 45 1.78 -20.13 20.42
CA TYR A 45 2.91 -19.42 21.05
C TYR A 45 3.95 -19.06 20.00
N PHE A 46 4.48 -17.84 20.08
CA PHE A 46 5.47 -17.26 19.16
C PHE A 46 6.71 -16.83 19.94
N ARG A 47 7.87 -16.79 19.26
CA ARG A 47 9.13 -16.29 19.83
C ARG A 47 9.36 -14.84 19.43
N MET A 48 10.28 -14.18 20.12
CA MET A 48 10.72 -12.82 19.79
C MET A 48 11.26 -12.71 18.33
N VAL A 49 11.93 -13.76 17.82
CA VAL A 49 12.38 -13.80 16.43
C VAL A 49 11.22 -13.76 15.42
N ASP A 50 10.07 -14.31 15.78
CA ASP A 50 8.89 -14.29 14.93
C ASP A 50 8.30 -12.87 14.85
N LEU A 51 8.53 -12.03 15.87
CA LEU A 51 8.14 -10.61 15.85
C LEU A 51 8.92 -9.82 14.78
N HIS A 52 10.21 -10.07 14.63
CA HIS A 52 11.00 -9.45 13.55
C HIS A 52 10.46 -9.85 12.16
N ARG A 53 10.00 -11.10 12.04
CA ARG A 53 9.38 -11.59 10.79
C ARG A 53 8.10 -10.84 10.48
N VAL A 54 7.20 -10.66 11.45
CA VAL A 54 5.95 -9.92 11.24
C VAL A 54 6.25 -8.47 10.87
N ARG A 55 7.17 -7.80 11.56
CA ARG A 55 7.58 -6.43 11.21
C ARG A 55 8.17 -6.32 9.81
N MET A 56 8.97 -7.29 9.40
CA MET A 56 9.49 -7.34 8.02
C MET A 56 8.35 -7.45 6.99
N ILE A 57 7.35 -8.31 7.23
CA ILE A 57 6.18 -8.43 6.37
C ILE A 57 5.43 -7.10 6.28
N GLN A 58 5.16 -6.46 7.42
CA GLN A 58 4.48 -5.15 7.47
C GLN A 58 5.26 -4.06 6.71
N ASN A 59 6.58 -4.01 6.87
CA ASN A 59 7.43 -3.07 6.15
C ASN A 59 7.37 -3.28 4.63
N LEU A 60 7.44 -4.54 4.17
CA LEU A 60 7.36 -4.87 2.75
C LEU A 60 5.96 -4.54 2.17
N GLN A 61 4.89 -4.80 2.94
CA GLN A 61 3.54 -4.35 2.57
C GLN A 61 3.44 -2.82 2.50
N GLY A 62 4.08 -2.12 3.43
CA GLY A 62 4.17 -0.65 3.41
C GLY A 62 4.91 -0.10 2.18
N LEU A 63 5.78 -0.90 1.56
CA LEU A 63 6.41 -0.62 0.26
C LEU A 63 5.56 -1.04 -0.94
N GLY A 64 4.31 -1.51 -0.71
CA GLY A 64 3.37 -1.89 -1.77
C GLY A 64 3.50 -3.34 -2.26
N MET A 65 4.32 -4.19 -1.61
CA MET A 65 4.42 -5.60 -1.98
C MET A 65 3.17 -6.39 -1.54
N SER A 66 2.69 -7.28 -2.38
CA SER A 66 1.63 -8.21 -2.03
C SER A 66 2.13 -9.29 -1.06
N LEU A 67 1.20 -9.94 -0.33
CA LEU A 67 1.56 -11.03 0.58
C LEU A 67 2.10 -12.25 -0.16
N GLU A 68 1.67 -12.47 -1.40
CA GLU A 68 2.16 -13.51 -2.29
C GLU A 68 3.63 -13.27 -2.65
N GLU A 69 3.99 -12.05 -3.09
CA GLU A 69 5.37 -11.67 -3.39
C GLU A 69 6.28 -11.80 -2.16
N ILE A 70 5.78 -11.39 -0.99
CA ILE A 70 6.49 -11.55 0.29
C ILE A 70 6.66 -13.04 0.63
N GLY A 71 5.66 -13.86 0.37
CA GLY A 71 5.70 -15.31 0.55
C GLY A 71 6.79 -15.97 -0.30
N GLU A 72 6.88 -15.59 -1.56
CA GLU A 72 7.93 -16.04 -2.46
C GLU A 72 9.32 -15.68 -1.92
N LEU A 73 9.55 -14.43 -1.52
CA LEU A 73 10.82 -13.99 -0.94
C LEU A 73 11.20 -14.80 0.32
N ILE A 74 10.22 -15.10 1.20
CA ILE A 74 10.45 -15.87 2.42
C ILE A 74 10.72 -17.33 2.11
N SER A 75 10.03 -17.93 1.13
CA SER A 75 10.17 -19.34 0.76
C SER A 75 11.53 -19.63 0.13
N HIS A 76 12.03 -18.75 -0.73
CA HIS A 76 13.36 -18.87 -1.34
C HIS A 76 14.48 -18.90 -0.29
N ARG A 77 14.30 -18.21 0.83
CA ARG A 77 15.26 -18.24 1.94
C ARG A 77 15.34 -19.60 2.65
N LYS A 78 14.28 -20.45 2.52
CA LYS A 78 14.26 -21.82 3.09
C LYS A 78 15.02 -22.82 2.21
N VAL A 79 15.19 -22.54 0.93
CA VAL A 79 15.94 -23.39 0.01
C VAL A 79 17.43 -23.15 0.25
N LYS A 80 18.11 -24.12 0.86
CA LYS A 80 19.57 -24.10 1.06
C LYS A 80 20.27 -24.07 -0.29
N GLY A 81 20.95 -22.97 -0.61
CA GLY A 81 21.97 -23.06 -1.64
C GLY A 81 22.39 -21.80 -2.36
N ASP A 82 21.52 -20.86 -2.69
CA ASP A 82 21.98 -19.74 -3.50
C ASP A 82 21.52 -18.39 -2.92
N HIS A 83 22.41 -17.83 -2.07
CA HIS A 83 22.25 -16.48 -1.54
C HIS A 83 22.21 -15.44 -2.68
N SER A 84 22.94 -15.66 -3.77
CA SER A 84 23.00 -14.77 -4.93
C SER A 84 21.65 -14.70 -5.65
N ALA A 85 21.02 -15.86 -5.93
CA ALA A 85 19.70 -15.93 -6.55
C ALA A 85 18.63 -15.25 -5.69
N THR A 86 18.65 -15.48 -4.37
CA THR A 86 17.72 -14.81 -3.44
C THR A 86 17.90 -13.30 -3.45
N MET A 87 19.14 -12.80 -3.43
CA MET A 87 19.41 -11.37 -3.48
C MET A 87 19.00 -10.75 -4.81
N THR A 88 19.16 -11.48 -5.92
CA THR A 88 18.73 -11.02 -7.24
C THR A 88 17.20 -10.86 -7.30
N GLN A 89 16.44 -11.81 -6.76
CA GLN A 89 14.99 -11.70 -6.70
C GLN A 89 14.52 -10.56 -5.80
N VAL A 90 15.12 -10.39 -4.61
CA VAL A 90 14.84 -9.26 -3.72
C VAL A 90 15.07 -7.94 -4.45
N LYS A 91 16.22 -7.82 -5.14
CA LYS A 91 16.54 -6.62 -5.93
C LYS A 91 15.52 -6.36 -7.04
N GLN A 92 15.12 -7.39 -7.78
CA GLN A 92 14.13 -7.26 -8.85
C GLN A 92 12.77 -6.81 -8.29
N SER A 93 12.32 -7.38 -7.16
CA SER A 93 11.07 -7.01 -6.51
C SER A 93 11.11 -5.56 -6.02
N LEU A 94 12.19 -5.14 -5.37
CA LEU A 94 12.35 -3.76 -4.91
C LEU A 94 12.42 -2.76 -6.08
N ASN A 95 13.11 -3.11 -7.17
CA ASN A 95 13.14 -2.25 -8.36
C ASN A 95 11.75 -2.09 -8.99
N ARG A 96 10.95 -3.18 -9.04
CA ARG A 96 9.56 -3.10 -9.51
C ARG A 96 8.74 -2.16 -8.63
N GLN A 97 8.88 -2.25 -7.30
CA GLN A 97 8.17 -1.35 -6.39
C GLN A 97 8.62 0.10 -6.55
N ALA A 98 9.93 0.35 -6.72
CA ALA A 98 10.45 1.68 -6.98
C ALA A 98 9.82 2.28 -8.25
N HIS A 99 9.75 1.51 -9.34
CA HIS A 99 9.13 1.96 -10.59
C HIS A 99 7.63 2.28 -10.43
N LEU A 100 6.88 1.44 -9.71
CA LEU A 100 5.46 1.73 -9.43
C LEU A 100 5.27 3.00 -8.59
N ILE A 101 6.20 3.29 -7.68
CA ILE A 101 6.18 4.53 -6.90
C ILE A 101 6.46 5.74 -7.82
N GLU A 102 7.44 5.65 -8.71
CA GLU A 102 7.76 6.69 -9.69
C GLU A 102 6.55 6.98 -10.59
N GLU A 103 5.95 5.95 -11.19
CA GLU A 103 4.73 6.10 -11.99
C GLU A 103 3.60 6.78 -11.20
N ARG A 104 3.45 6.45 -9.92
CA ARG A 104 2.42 7.08 -9.08
C ARG A 104 2.73 8.53 -8.75
N GLN A 105 4.01 8.87 -8.58
CA GLN A 105 4.44 10.26 -8.38
C GLN A 105 4.14 11.10 -9.61
N ASP A 106 4.40 10.60 -10.80
CA ASP A 106 4.09 11.27 -12.06
C ASP A 106 2.58 11.52 -12.22
N GLN A 107 1.75 10.49 -11.95
CA GLN A 107 0.30 10.63 -11.95
C GLN A 107 -0.20 11.70 -10.96
N LEU A 108 0.39 11.76 -9.77
CA LEU A 108 0.04 12.76 -8.76
C LEU A 108 0.48 14.17 -9.19
N ALA A 109 1.62 14.31 -9.85
CA ALA A 109 2.09 15.59 -10.41
C ALA A 109 1.14 16.11 -11.50
N ASP A 110 0.69 15.22 -12.40
CA ASP A 110 -0.28 15.54 -13.43
C ASP A 110 -1.62 16.00 -12.83
N LEU A 111 -2.11 15.27 -11.82
CA LEU A 111 -3.34 15.65 -11.11
C LEU A 111 -3.20 16.99 -10.40
N HIS A 112 -2.06 17.24 -9.78
CA HIS A 112 -1.78 18.52 -9.13
C HIS A 112 -1.82 19.68 -10.14
N THR A 113 -1.17 19.51 -11.28
CA THR A 113 -1.19 20.48 -12.38
C THR A 113 -2.63 20.74 -12.86
N ALA A 114 -3.42 19.70 -13.06
CA ALA A 114 -4.80 19.84 -13.47
C ALA A 114 -5.66 20.59 -12.43
N ILE A 115 -5.41 20.39 -11.14
CA ILE A 115 -6.07 21.14 -10.06
C ILE A 115 -5.67 22.60 -10.08
N ASP A 116 -4.38 22.90 -10.23
CA ASP A 116 -3.89 24.29 -10.29
C ASP A 116 -4.48 25.04 -11.48
N GLU A 117 -4.56 24.44 -12.65
CA GLU A 117 -5.22 24.99 -13.82
C GLU A 117 -6.70 25.27 -13.55
N ALA A 118 -7.40 24.35 -12.90
CA ALA A 118 -8.79 24.51 -12.52
C ALA A 118 -8.98 25.66 -11.53
N LEU A 119 -8.15 25.74 -10.50
CA LEU A 119 -8.19 26.83 -9.51
C LEU A 119 -7.91 28.19 -10.15
N LEU A 120 -6.95 28.27 -11.09
CA LEU A 120 -6.67 29.48 -11.83
C LEU A 120 -7.88 29.90 -12.66
N LYS A 121 -8.53 28.94 -13.33
CA LYS A 121 -9.74 29.21 -14.12
C LYS A 121 -10.89 29.72 -13.24
N LEU A 122 -11.13 29.07 -12.10
CA LEU A 122 -12.17 29.47 -11.15
C LEU A 122 -12.00 30.92 -10.67
N LYS A 123 -10.77 31.41 -10.50
CA LYS A 123 -10.55 32.82 -10.16
C LYS A 123 -11.12 33.78 -11.21
N THR A 124 -11.04 33.41 -12.48
CA THR A 124 -11.63 34.22 -13.56
C THR A 124 -13.17 34.05 -13.64
N CYS A 125 -13.68 32.92 -13.18
CA CYS A 125 -15.13 32.66 -13.17
C CYS A 125 -15.86 33.43 -12.06
N VAL A 126 -15.20 33.82 -10.97
CA VAL A 126 -15.81 34.60 -9.87
C VAL A 126 -16.43 35.92 -10.36
N THR A 127 -15.83 36.53 -11.36
CA THR A 127 -16.30 37.82 -11.96
C THR A 127 -16.99 37.64 -13.30
N CYS A 128 -17.30 36.41 -13.68
CA CYS A 128 -17.96 36.09 -14.96
C CYS A 128 -19.44 36.39 -14.86
N GLU A 129 -19.95 37.20 -15.79
CA GLU A 129 -21.39 37.53 -15.92
C GLU A 129 -22.13 36.52 -16.79
N HIS A 130 -21.44 35.49 -17.31
CA HIS A 130 -22.08 34.48 -18.14
C HIS A 130 -23.04 33.62 -17.32
N THR A 131 -24.29 33.60 -17.69
CA THR A 131 -25.30 32.70 -17.10
C THR A 131 -25.49 31.51 -18.03
N PRO A 132 -25.32 30.27 -17.54
CA PRO A 132 -25.66 29.08 -18.33
C PRO A 132 -27.11 29.12 -18.80
N CYS A 133 -27.39 28.82 -20.06
CA CYS A 133 -28.75 28.71 -20.57
C CYS A 133 -29.20 27.23 -20.60
N GLU A 134 -30.50 27.00 -20.78
CA GLU A 134 -31.08 25.64 -20.79
C GLU A 134 -30.48 24.73 -21.88
N ASP A 135 -30.02 25.31 -22.99
CA ASP A 135 -29.42 24.58 -24.11
C ASP A 135 -27.91 24.37 -23.97
N ASN A 136 -27.24 25.17 -23.13
CA ASN A 136 -25.80 25.07 -22.84
C ASN A 136 -25.59 24.98 -21.34
N ASN A 137 -25.69 23.80 -20.87
CA ASN A 137 -25.91 23.48 -19.47
C ASN A 137 -24.82 23.95 -18.54
N TRP A 138 -23.63 24.21 -19.05
CA TRP A 138 -22.47 24.51 -18.22
C TRP A 138 -21.44 25.20 -19.08
N CYS A 139 -20.53 25.89 -18.54
CA CYS A 139 -19.49 26.67 -19.23
C CYS A 139 -18.54 25.83 -20.15
N GLU A 140 -19.03 24.80 -20.83
CA GLU A 140 -18.28 23.96 -21.75
C GLU A 140 -18.81 24.07 -23.19
N PRO A 141 -18.15 24.71 -24.14
CA PRO A 141 -16.90 25.48 -23.93
C PRO A 141 -17.15 26.78 -23.17
N CYS A 142 -16.10 27.27 -22.48
CA CYS A 142 -16.18 28.50 -21.71
C CYS A 142 -16.59 29.70 -22.61
N GLY A 143 -17.73 30.32 -22.33
CA GLY A 143 -18.28 31.42 -23.12
C GLY A 143 -17.39 32.66 -23.22
N LEU A 144 -16.42 32.87 -22.26
CA LEU A 144 -15.47 33.97 -22.30
C LEU A 144 -14.24 33.68 -23.18
N THR A 145 -13.83 32.45 -23.30
CA THR A 145 -12.56 32.08 -23.95
C THR A 145 -12.73 31.16 -25.14
N GLU A 146 -13.93 30.63 -25.36
CA GLU A 146 -14.25 29.61 -26.36
C GLU A 146 -13.35 28.35 -26.27
N ARG A 147 -12.69 28.15 -25.12
CA ARG A 147 -11.79 27.02 -24.86
C ARG A 147 -12.45 26.04 -23.91
N SER A 148 -12.11 24.78 -24.09
CA SER A 148 -12.52 23.73 -23.16
C SER A 148 -12.08 24.03 -21.74
N LEU A 149 -12.88 23.62 -20.77
CA LEU A 149 -12.53 23.72 -19.36
C LEU A 149 -11.36 22.78 -19.02
N PRO A 150 -10.54 23.14 -18.01
CA PRO A 150 -9.59 22.19 -17.46
C PRO A 150 -10.28 20.88 -17.05
N ARG A 151 -9.60 19.72 -17.27
CA ARG A 151 -10.16 18.38 -17.02
C ARG A 151 -10.84 18.22 -15.65
N ALA A 152 -10.26 18.84 -14.62
CA ALA A 152 -10.82 18.78 -13.27
C ALA A 152 -12.17 19.53 -13.13
N LEU A 153 -12.46 20.50 -14.00
CA LEU A 153 -13.73 21.24 -14.03
C LEU A 153 -14.72 20.60 -14.99
N SER A 154 -14.30 20.10 -16.15
CA SER A 154 -15.20 19.45 -17.11
C SER A 154 -15.89 18.21 -16.57
N ALA A 155 -15.34 17.60 -15.50
CA ALA A 155 -15.96 16.48 -14.82
C ALA A 155 -17.00 16.89 -13.74
N LEU A 156 -17.07 18.19 -13.40
CA LEU A 156 -18.01 18.73 -12.40
C LEU A 156 -19.22 19.42 -13.06
N PHE A 157 -19.10 19.71 -14.32
CA PHE A 157 -20.05 20.43 -15.14
C PHE A 157 -20.37 19.63 -16.40
#